data_c47ff64e8d422a0e2995a1afd9e13931
#
_entry.id   c47ff64e8d422a0e2995a1afd9e13931
#
_cell.length_a   1.000
_cell.length_b   1.000
_cell.length_c   1.000
_cell.angle_alpha   90.00
_cell.angle_beta   90.00
_cell.angle_gamma   90.00
#
_symmetry.space_group_name_H-M   'P 1'
#
loop_
_entity.id
_entity.type
_entity.pdbx_description
1 polymer ?
#
loop_
_entity_poly.entity_id
_entity_poly.type
_entity_poly.pdbx_seq_one_letter_code
_entity_poly.pdbx_strand_id
1 'polypeptide(L)'
;MAKKVAVVAVNPVNGMGLFQYLETFYEHKIPCTLFAVAETTQIKANSGVALTADRVIADLKGHESEYDALVFACGDAVPVFAEHAGEAWNRDLMEVLNRFGESGRLMIGHCAAGLMFGFAGTAKGRRV
;
A
#
# COMPACT_ATOMS: atom_id res chain seq x y z
N MET A 1 8.15 -5.69 -21.92
CA MET A 1 7.30 -4.69 -21.26
C MET A 1 7.78 -4.43 -19.84
N ALA A 2 7.87 -3.17 -19.49
CA ALA A 2 8.23 -2.82 -18.12
C ALA A 2 7.08 -3.17 -17.18
N LYS A 3 7.40 -3.83 -16.06
CA LYS A 3 6.42 -4.12 -15.02
C LYS A 3 6.17 -2.86 -14.21
N LYS A 4 4.91 -2.63 -13.81
CA LYS A 4 4.53 -1.49 -12.97
C LYS A 4 4.16 -1.97 -11.59
N VAL A 5 4.58 -1.23 -10.58
CA VAL A 5 4.32 -1.54 -9.18
C VAL A 5 3.48 -0.44 -8.54
N ALA A 6 2.44 -0.83 -7.84
CA ALA A 6 1.67 0.09 -7.00
C ALA A 6 2.22 0.00 -5.58
N VAL A 7 2.73 1.11 -5.05
CA VAL A 7 3.20 1.20 -3.67
C VAL A 7 2.15 1.95 -2.88
N VAL A 8 1.59 1.31 -1.85
CA VAL A 8 0.60 1.95 -0.99
C VAL A 8 1.23 2.25 0.36
N ALA A 9 1.08 3.48 0.83
CA ALA A 9 1.70 3.95 2.07
C ALA A 9 0.62 4.45 3.02
N VAL A 10 0.61 3.91 4.23
CA VAL A 10 -0.29 4.36 5.30
C VAL A 10 0.17 5.71 5.87
N ASN A 11 -0.66 6.36 6.65
CA ASN A 11 -0.34 7.65 7.27
C ASN A 11 -0.53 7.55 8.78
N PRO A 12 0.51 7.62 9.62
CA PRO A 12 1.92 7.75 9.25
C PRO A 12 2.53 6.44 8.74
N VAL A 13 3.53 6.57 7.90
CA VAL A 13 4.23 5.45 7.26
C VAL A 13 5.64 5.31 7.81
N ASN A 14 6.16 4.08 7.84
CA ASN A 14 7.57 3.86 8.15
C ASN A 14 8.42 4.35 6.97
N GLY A 15 9.05 5.51 7.14
CA GLY A 15 9.81 6.16 6.07
C GLY A 15 10.97 5.31 5.58
N MET A 16 11.72 4.68 6.50
CA MET A 16 12.85 3.84 6.12
C MET A 16 12.41 2.70 5.20
N GLY A 17 11.34 1.98 5.58
CA GLY A 17 10.82 0.90 4.76
C GLY A 17 10.29 1.39 3.43
N LEU A 18 9.55 2.49 3.44
CA LEU A 18 8.99 3.07 2.22
C LEU A 18 10.08 3.45 1.23
N PHE A 19 11.06 4.23 1.67
CA PHE A 19 12.12 4.67 0.76
C PHE A 19 13.03 3.55 0.31
N GLN A 20 13.20 2.53 1.12
CA GLN A 20 13.95 1.35 0.71
C GLN A 20 13.30 0.69 -0.51
N TYR A 21 11.98 0.55 -0.51
CA TYR A 21 11.26 0.04 -1.68
C TYR A 21 11.40 0.98 -2.88
N LEU A 22 11.13 2.27 -2.68
CA LEU A 22 11.13 3.23 -3.78
C LEU A 22 12.50 3.35 -4.44
N GLU A 23 13.56 3.45 -3.63
CA GLU A 23 14.92 3.59 -4.15
C GLU A 23 15.39 2.31 -4.84
N THR A 24 15.02 1.15 -4.31
CA THR A 24 15.34 -0.13 -4.94
C THR A 24 14.69 -0.24 -6.31
N PHE A 25 13.41 0.14 -6.43
CA PHE A 25 12.73 0.12 -7.72
C PHE A 25 13.37 1.10 -8.69
N TYR A 26 13.78 2.26 -8.21
CA TYR A 26 14.46 3.24 -9.03
C TYR A 26 15.78 2.69 -9.59
N GLU A 27 16.58 2.06 -8.73
CA GLU A 27 17.87 1.48 -9.14
C GLU A 27 17.72 0.38 -10.19
N HIS A 28 16.63 -0.39 -10.10
CA HIS A 28 16.33 -1.48 -11.03
C HIS A 28 15.49 -1.02 -12.22
N LYS A 29 15.20 0.27 -12.33
CA LYS A 29 14.40 0.86 -13.42
C LYS A 29 13.00 0.26 -13.50
N ILE A 30 12.40 -0.03 -12.35
CA ILE A 30 11.02 -0.52 -12.26
C ILE A 30 10.10 0.66 -12.00
N PRO A 31 9.17 0.99 -12.92
CA PRO A 31 8.25 2.08 -12.67
C PRO A 31 7.30 1.76 -11.54
N CYS A 32 7.09 2.74 -10.66
CA CYS A 32 6.16 2.60 -9.55
C CYS A 32 5.38 3.89 -9.35
N THR A 33 4.19 3.76 -8.76
CA THR A 33 3.34 4.88 -8.39
C THR A 33 3.04 4.76 -6.91
N LEU A 34 3.19 5.85 -6.18
CA LEU A 34 2.94 5.88 -4.73
C LEU A 34 1.53 6.38 -4.46
N PHE A 35 0.75 5.57 -3.77
CA PHE A 35 -0.63 5.87 -3.38
C PHE A 35 -0.71 6.09 -1.88
N ALA A 36 -1.27 7.21 -1.46
CA ALA A 36 -1.50 7.49 -0.04
C ALA A 36 -2.79 6.79 0.42
N VAL A 37 -2.71 6.08 1.53
CA VAL A 37 -3.89 5.47 2.17
C VAL A 37 -4.52 6.54 3.07
N ALA A 38 -5.12 7.53 2.43
CA ALA A 38 -5.71 8.71 3.07
C ALA A 38 -6.61 9.43 2.07
N GLU A 39 -7.27 10.47 2.52
CA GLU A 39 -8.11 11.31 1.64
C GLU A 39 -7.28 12.27 0.80
N THR A 40 -6.03 12.50 1.19
CA THR A 40 -5.12 13.44 0.53
C THR A 40 -3.79 12.77 0.23
N THR A 41 -3.06 13.32 -0.75
CA THR A 41 -1.71 12.85 -1.08
C THR A 41 -0.67 13.27 -0.04
N GLN A 42 -1.01 14.18 0.87
CA GLN A 42 -0.08 14.63 1.91
C GLN A 42 -0.17 13.71 3.11
N ILE A 43 0.91 12.97 3.35
CA ILE A 43 1.02 12.05 4.48
C ILE A 43 2.30 12.36 5.26
N LYS A 44 2.51 11.65 6.37
CA LYS A 44 3.69 11.83 7.19
C LYS A 44 4.38 10.50 7.44
N ALA A 45 5.70 10.55 7.58
CA ALA A 45 6.45 9.43 8.11
C ALA A 45 6.21 9.34 9.63
N ASN A 46 6.57 8.19 10.22
CA ASN A 46 6.47 8.02 11.68
C ASN A 46 7.22 9.11 12.44
N SER A 47 8.30 9.62 11.87
CA SER A 47 9.10 10.71 12.48
C SER A 47 8.42 12.07 12.43
N GLY A 48 7.32 12.22 11.70
CA GLY A 48 6.63 13.48 11.53
C GLY A 48 7.01 14.26 10.28
N VAL A 49 7.96 13.78 9.50
CA VAL A 49 8.36 14.44 8.25
C VAL A 49 7.23 14.32 7.23
N ALA A 50 6.90 15.43 6.59
CA ALA A 50 5.83 15.48 5.59
C ALA A 50 6.30 14.85 4.27
N LEU A 51 5.41 14.06 3.66
CA LEU A 51 5.65 13.40 2.37
C LEU A 51 4.45 13.66 1.47
N THR A 52 4.69 13.69 0.16
CA THR A 52 3.62 13.83 -0.83
C THR A 52 3.62 12.61 -1.74
N ALA A 53 2.52 11.86 -1.74
CA ALA A 53 2.34 10.73 -2.64
C ALA A 53 1.94 11.21 -4.03
N ASP A 54 2.02 10.33 -5.01
CA ASP A 54 1.61 10.66 -6.38
C ASP A 54 0.10 10.75 -6.50
N ARG A 55 -0.62 9.85 -5.81
CA ARG A 55 -2.08 9.75 -5.86
C ARG A 55 -2.62 9.26 -4.53
N VAL A 56 -3.94 9.23 -4.39
CA VAL A 56 -4.60 8.64 -3.22
C VAL A 56 -5.10 7.23 -3.54
N ILE A 57 -5.41 6.45 -2.50
CA ILE A 57 -5.84 5.05 -2.67
C ILE A 57 -7.11 4.94 -3.51
N ALA A 58 -8.00 5.92 -3.43
CA ALA A 58 -9.22 5.93 -4.23
C ALA A 58 -8.94 5.92 -5.73
N ASP A 59 -7.80 6.49 -6.15
CA ASP A 59 -7.41 6.52 -7.55
C ASP A 59 -6.90 5.16 -8.06
N LEU A 60 -6.50 4.27 -7.16
CA LEU A 60 -6.09 2.92 -7.54
C LEU A 60 -7.28 1.99 -7.73
N LYS A 61 -8.36 2.29 -7.03
CA LYS A 61 -9.57 1.49 -7.10
C LYS A 61 -10.13 1.51 -8.53
N GLY A 62 -10.31 0.33 -9.11
CA GLY A 62 -10.75 0.19 -10.49
C GLY A 62 -9.61 0.18 -11.51
N HIS A 63 -8.38 0.45 -11.08
CA HIS A 63 -7.19 0.48 -11.95
C HIS A 63 -6.14 -0.57 -11.55
N GLU A 64 -6.52 -1.52 -10.73
CA GLU A 64 -5.58 -2.53 -10.20
C GLU A 64 -4.94 -3.35 -11.33
N SER A 65 -5.68 -3.56 -12.43
CA SER A 65 -5.17 -4.34 -13.57
C SER A 65 -3.99 -3.68 -14.28
N GLU A 66 -3.75 -2.40 -14.04
CA GLU A 66 -2.63 -1.67 -14.65
C GLU A 66 -1.30 -1.98 -13.96
N TYR A 67 -1.32 -2.68 -12.83
CA TYR A 67 -0.12 -2.93 -12.03
C TYR A 67 0.13 -4.43 -11.90
N ASP A 68 1.40 -4.80 -11.96
CA ASP A 68 1.84 -6.20 -11.87
C ASP A 68 2.05 -6.68 -10.45
N ALA A 69 2.27 -5.73 -9.52
CA ALA A 69 2.49 -6.05 -8.11
C ALA A 69 2.04 -4.90 -7.24
N LEU A 70 1.77 -5.21 -5.98
CA LEU A 70 1.44 -4.22 -4.95
C LEU A 70 2.45 -4.36 -3.81
N VAL A 71 2.99 -3.24 -3.36
CA VAL A 71 3.85 -3.18 -2.17
C VAL A 71 3.10 -2.40 -1.10
N PHE A 72 2.96 -3.01 0.08
CA PHE A 72 2.31 -2.37 1.23
C PHE A 72 3.38 -1.82 2.16
N ALA A 73 3.49 -0.50 2.22
CA ALA A 73 4.41 0.19 3.13
C ALA A 73 3.66 0.49 4.43
N CYS A 74 3.96 -0.28 5.47
CA CYS A 74 3.30 -0.14 6.76
C CYS A 74 3.87 1.01 7.59
N GLY A 75 3.24 1.30 8.72
CA GLY A 75 3.66 2.34 9.64
C GLY A 75 2.83 2.30 10.90
N ASP A 76 2.97 3.31 11.73
CA ASP A 76 2.27 3.38 13.02
C ASP A 76 0.75 3.42 12.89
N ALA A 77 0.23 3.73 11.68
CA ALA A 77 -1.21 3.72 11.45
C ALA A 77 -1.81 2.31 11.47
N VAL A 78 -1.02 1.27 11.15
CA VAL A 78 -1.56 -0.09 11.00
C VAL A 78 -2.20 -0.64 12.29
N PRO A 79 -1.60 -0.50 13.46
CA PRO A 79 -2.22 -1.02 14.68
C PRO A 79 -3.56 -0.41 15.04
N VAL A 80 -3.88 0.78 14.51
CA VAL A 80 -5.13 1.49 14.80
C VAL A 80 -6.11 1.47 13.63
N PHE A 81 -5.86 0.69 12.60
CA PHE A 81 -6.73 0.65 11.42
C PHE A 81 -8.15 0.26 11.75
N ALA A 82 -8.35 -0.63 12.73
CA ALA A 82 -9.70 -1.06 13.12
C ALA A 82 -10.54 0.12 13.63
N GLU A 83 -9.91 1.14 14.22
CA GLU A 83 -10.58 2.34 14.69
C GLU A 83 -11.10 3.20 13.54
N HIS A 84 -10.56 2.99 12.33
CA HIS A 84 -10.90 3.75 11.14
C HIS A 84 -11.67 2.91 10.11
N ALA A 85 -12.31 1.82 10.54
CA ALA A 85 -12.99 0.91 9.62
C ALA A 85 -14.11 1.59 8.83
N GLY A 86 -14.70 2.66 9.38
CA GLY A 86 -15.76 3.40 8.69
C GLY A 86 -15.26 4.44 7.68
N GLU A 87 -13.96 4.70 7.64
CA GLU A 87 -13.41 5.71 6.73
C GLU A 87 -13.40 5.19 5.29
N ALA A 88 -13.71 6.08 4.34
CA ALA A 88 -13.77 5.70 2.93
C ALA A 88 -12.42 5.19 2.42
N TRP A 89 -11.32 5.86 2.79
CA TRP A 89 -9.99 5.45 2.36
C TRP A 89 -9.61 4.05 2.88
N ASN A 90 -10.10 3.68 4.06
CA ASN A 90 -9.84 2.35 4.62
C ASN A 90 -10.61 1.29 3.84
N ARG A 91 -11.87 1.55 3.51
CA ARG A 91 -12.66 0.64 2.69
C ARG A 91 -12.07 0.47 1.30
N ASP A 92 -11.58 1.57 0.71
CA ASP A 92 -10.92 1.54 -0.59
C ASP A 92 -9.66 0.68 -0.54
N LEU A 93 -8.86 0.82 0.51
CA LEU A 93 -7.67 -0.01 0.68
C LEU A 93 -8.02 -1.50 0.76
N MET A 94 -9.02 -1.85 1.57
CA MET A 94 -9.43 -3.25 1.72
C MET A 94 -9.90 -3.83 0.38
N GLU A 95 -10.65 -3.05 -0.39
CA GLU A 95 -11.10 -3.49 -1.70
C GLU A 95 -9.95 -3.68 -2.67
N VAL A 96 -8.99 -2.75 -2.70
CA VAL A 96 -7.80 -2.86 -3.55
C VAL A 96 -6.99 -4.10 -3.19
N LEU A 97 -6.74 -4.33 -1.90
CA LEU A 97 -5.99 -5.51 -1.45
C LEU A 97 -6.71 -6.79 -1.87
N ASN A 98 -8.02 -6.84 -1.73
CA ASN A 98 -8.81 -7.99 -2.11
C ASN A 98 -8.70 -8.28 -3.61
N ARG A 99 -8.79 -7.26 -4.44
CA ARG A 99 -8.69 -7.42 -5.89
C ARG A 99 -7.32 -7.91 -6.33
N PHE A 100 -6.25 -7.40 -5.73
CA PHE A 100 -4.91 -7.91 -6.00
C PHE A 100 -4.78 -9.37 -5.58
N GLY A 101 -5.32 -9.72 -4.42
CA GLY A 101 -5.32 -11.09 -3.93
C GLY A 101 -6.07 -12.05 -4.87
N GLU A 102 -7.25 -11.66 -5.33
CA GLU A 102 -8.05 -12.46 -6.24
C GLU A 102 -7.40 -12.64 -7.61
N SER A 103 -6.64 -11.64 -8.06
CA SER A 103 -5.96 -11.70 -9.35
C SER A 103 -4.75 -12.61 -9.35
N GLY A 104 -4.28 -13.04 -8.18
CA GLY A 104 -3.08 -13.85 -8.06
C GLY A 104 -1.78 -13.10 -8.28
N ARG A 105 -1.83 -11.77 -8.35
CA ARG A 105 -0.64 -10.96 -8.53
C ARG A 105 0.18 -10.89 -7.25
N LEU A 106 1.46 -10.54 -7.40
CA LEU A 106 2.39 -10.46 -6.28
C LEU A 106 2.00 -9.33 -5.32
N MET A 107 1.96 -9.64 -4.04
CA MET A 107 1.75 -8.66 -2.98
C MET A 107 2.91 -8.76 -2.01
N ILE A 108 3.57 -7.63 -1.76
CA ILE A 108 4.76 -7.56 -0.93
C ILE A 108 4.46 -6.66 0.27
N GLY A 109 4.87 -7.10 1.45
CA GLY A 109 4.74 -6.31 2.66
C GLY A 109 5.69 -6.82 3.74
N HIS A 110 5.86 -6.01 4.79
CA HIS A 110 6.69 -6.39 5.93
C HIS A 110 6.06 -5.88 7.21
N CYS A 111 6.63 -6.25 8.36
CA CYS A 111 6.10 -5.87 9.67
C CYS A 111 4.62 -6.25 9.80
N ALA A 112 3.75 -5.26 10.02
CA ALA A 112 2.32 -5.47 10.25
C ALA A 112 1.52 -5.66 8.96
N ALA A 113 2.15 -5.70 7.78
CA ALA A 113 1.42 -5.87 6.52
C ALA A 113 0.61 -7.17 6.48
N GLY A 114 1.13 -8.24 7.09
CA GLY A 114 0.41 -9.50 7.18
C GLY A 114 -0.94 -9.37 7.89
N LEU A 115 -1.00 -8.52 8.92
CA LEU A 115 -2.25 -8.22 9.62
C LEU A 115 -3.26 -7.57 8.68
N MET A 116 -2.80 -6.60 7.88
CA MET A 116 -3.67 -5.91 6.91
C MET A 116 -4.16 -6.86 5.82
N PHE A 117 -3.30 -7.71 5.33
CA PHE A 117 -3.68 -8.71 4.33
C PHE A 117 -4.70 -9.69 4.92
N GLY A 118 -4.55 -10.04 6.20
CA GLY A 118 -5.52 -10.87 6.90
C GLY A 118 -6.89 -10.20 7.02
N PHE A 119 -6.92 -8.91 7.38
CA PHE A 119 -8.17 -8.15 7.46
C PHE A 119 -8.90 -8.10 6.11
N ALA A 120 -8.16 -7.99 5.02
CA ALA A 120 -8.73 -7.97 3.67
C ALA A 120 -9.12 -9.36 3.16
N GLY A 121 -8.72 -10.42 3.86
CA GLY A 121 -8.96 -11.79 3.44
C GLY A 121 -8.04 -12.29 2.34
N THR A 122 -7.05 -11.49 1.95
CA THR A 122 -6.13 -11.83 0.86
C THR A 122 -5.09 -12.86 1.25
N ALA A 123 -4.81 -13.00 2.56
CA ALA A 123 -3.83 -13.95 3.07
C ALA A 123 -4.40 -15.34 3.29
N LYS A 124 -5.71 -15.53 3.14
CA LYS A 124 -6.37 -16.82 3.37
C LYS A 124 -5.80 -17.88 2.44
N GLY A 125 -5.28 -18.96 3.02
CA GLY A 125 -4.68 -20.03 2.24
C GLY A 125 -3.33 -19.71 1.63
N ARG A 126 -2.72 -18.59 2.01
CA ARG A 126 -1.41 -18.16 1.50
C ARG A 126 -0.39 -18.16 2.62
N ARG A 127 0.87 -18.28 2.21
CA ARG A 127 1.99 -18.13 3.14
C ARG A 127 2.26 -16.64 3.37
N VAL A 128 2.26 -16.26 4.62
CA VAL A 128 2.56 -14.88 5.03
C VAL A 128 3.67 -14.86 6.08
#